data_63a552340d02121135f14005c6ad8eee
#
_entry.id   63a552340d02121135f14005c6ad8eee
#
_cell.length_a   1.000
_cell.length_b   1.000
_cell.length_c   1.000
_cell.angle_alpha   90.00
_cell.angle_beta   90.00
_cell.angle_gamma   90.00
#
_symmetry.space_group_name_H-M   'P 1'
#
loop_
_entity.id
_entity.type
_entity.pdbx_description
1 polymer ?
#
loop_
_entity_poly.entity_id
_entity_poly.type
_entity_poly.pdbx_seq_one_letter_code
_entity_poly.pdbx_strand_id
1 'polypeptide(L)'
;LDNSHKRYAKLKDYQYHGSLYTLKAAKRGFLKPVGEWNRQKVTVDGPIVKVVLNGTEILNADLDEINKAKPKHKGAQRRSGHICFCGHGAPVKFKNITILELPQSN
;
A
#
# COMPACT_ATOMS: atom_id res chain seq x y z
N LEU A 1 -0.97 7.87 4.20
CA LEU A 1 -0.93 8.89 5.23
C LEU A 1 0.49 9.42 5.37
N ASP A 2 0.61 10.73 5.51
CA ASP A 2 1.88 11.41 5.71
C ASP A 2 2.38 11.18 7.14
N ASN A 3 3.64 10.80 7.26
CA ASN A 3 4.28 10.56 8.56
C ASN A 3 4.78 11.84 9.24
N SER A 4 4.82 12.95 8.51
CA SER A 4 5.44 14.18 9.00
C SER A 4 4.54 15.05 9.86
N HIS A 5 3.23 14.91 9.73
CA HIS A 5 2.29 15.75 10.47
C HIS A 5 2.00 15.17 11.86
N LYS A 6 2.04 16.01 12.87
CA LYS A 6 1.80 15.62 14.28
C LYS A 6 0.47 14.88 14.52
N ARG A 7 -0.54 15.12 13.66
CA ARG A 7 -1.82 14.41 13.70
C ARG A 7 -1.65 12.90 13.60
N TYR A 8 -0.59 12.46 12.89
CA TYR A 8 -0.33 11.06 12.61
C TYR A 8 0.77 10.45 13.47
N ALA A 9 1.20 11.16 14.53
CA ALA A 9 2.28 10.71 15.40
C ALA A 9 1.95 9.44 16.19
N LYS A 10 0.66 9.17 16.41
CA LYS A 10 0.20 8.02 17.20
C LYS A 10 -0.50 6.94 16.38
N LEU A 11 -0.20 6.86 15.10
CA LEU A 11 -0.74 5.80 14.26
C LEU A 11 -0.11 4.45 14.62
N LYS A 12 -0.88 3.38 14.42
CA LYS A 12 -0.34 2.02 14.45
C LYS A 12 0.49 1.76 13.20
N ASP A 13 1.44 0.85 13.27
CA ASP A 13 2.39 0.59 12.18
C ASP A 13 1.70 0.31 10.85
N TYR A 14 0.63 -0.44 10.84
CA TYR A 14 -0.10 -0.81 9.65
C TYR A 14 -1.01 0.30 9.07
N GLN A 15 -0.98 1.49 9.65
CA GLN A 15 -1.75 2.65 9.19
C GLN A 15 -0.93 3.62 8.34
N TYR A 16 0.40 3.46 8.32
CA TYR A 16 1.27 4.34 7.53
C TYR A 16 1.26 3.97 6.06
N HIS A 17 1.73 4.91 5.24
CA HIS A 17 1.73 4.82 3.79
C HIS A 17 2.32 3.51 3.27
N GLY A 18 1.63 2.90 2.32
CA GLY A 18 2.06 1.64 1.68
C GLY A 18 1.70 0.37 2.43
N SER A 19 1.20 0.49 3.66
CA SER A 19 0.79 -0.68 4.45
C SER A 19 -0.49 -1.33 3.90
N LEU A 20 -0.60 -2.63 4.09
CA LEU A 20 -1.90 -3.29 4.04
C LEU A 20 -2.62 -3.00 5.34
N TYR A 21 -3.58 -2.11 5.29
CA TYR A 21 -4.27 -1.59 6.46
C TYR A 21 -4.80 -2.72 7.35
N THR A 22 -4.44 -2.68 8.62
CA THR A 22 -4.73 -3.69 9.65
C THR A 22 -4.08 -5.05 9.47
N LEU A 23 -3.40 -5.30 8.35
CA LEU A 23 -2.85 -6.62 8.03
C LEU A 23 -1.34 -6.70 8.09
N LYS A 24 -0.64 -5.77 7.43
CA LYS A 24 0.83 -5.78 7.41
C LYS A 24 1.37 -4.37 7.27
N ALA A 25 2.30 -4.02 8.13
CA ALA A 25 2.96 -2.73 8.10
C ALA A 25 4.01 -2.65 6.98
N ALA A 26 4.05 -1.52 6.27
CA ALA A 26 5.13 -1.20 5.35
C ALA A 26 6.33 -0.64 6.10
N LYS A 27 7.50 -0.71 5.46
CA LYS A 27 8.70 -0.02 5.95
C LYS A 27 8.49 1.49 5.86
N ARG A 28 8.97 2.21 6.85
CA ARG A 28 8.84 3.67 6.95
C ARG A 28 10.16 4.37 6.62
N GLY A 29 10.08 5.68 6.34
CA GLY A 29 11.26 6.50 6.12
C GLY A 29 11.64 6.70 4.66
N PHE A 30 10.79 6.29 3.71
CA PHE A 30 11.08 6.36 2.28
C PHE A 30 10.26 7.42 1.53
N LEU A 31 9.35 8.12 2.22
CA LEU A 31 8.66 9.27 1.65
C LEU A 31 9.58 10.48 1.55
N LYS A 32 9.47 11.21 0.46
CA LYS A 32 10.12 12.51 0.29
C LYS A 32 9.39 13.57 1.13
N PRO A 33 10.05 14.71 1.42
CA PRO A 33 9.41 15.81 2.14
C PRO A 33 8.08 16.25 1.50
N VAL A 34 7.19 16.77 2.32
CA VAL A 34 5.90 17.31 1.85
C VAL A 34 6.15 18.38 0.76
N GLY A 35 5.37 18.32 -0.31
CA GLY A 35 5.52 19.20 -1.46
C GLY A 35 6.34 18.61 -2.60
N GLU A 36 7.08 17.52 -2.37
CA GLU A 36 7.81 16.82 -3.42
C GLU A 36 7.01 15.62 -3.95
N TRP A 37 7.25 15.30 -5.22
CA TRP A 37 6.63 14.13 -5.84
C TRP A 37 7.28 12.83 -5.34
N ASN A 38 6.43 11.89 -5.00
CA ASN A 38 6.85 10.51 -4.71
C ASN A 38 6.45 9.63 -5.89
N ARG A 39 7.27 8.64 -6.19
CA ARG A 39 6.97 7.63 -7.21
C ARG A 39 6.64 6.31 -6.53
N GLN A 40 5.50 5.74 -6.90
CA GLN A 40 5.06 4.47 -6.31
C GLN A 40 4.65 3.47 -7.38
N LYS A 41 5.05 2.23 -7.16
CA LYS A 41 4.60 1.09 -7.95
C LYS A 41 3.95 0.08 -7.03
N VAL A 42 2.71 -0.26 -7.32
CA VAL A 42 1.99 -1.33 -6.61
C VAL A 42 1.83 -2.50 -7.56
N THR A 43 2.25 -3.68 -7.12
CA THR A 43 2.08 -4.92 -7.89
C THR A 43 1.14 -5.84 -7.11
N VAL A 44 0.11 -6.31 -7.79
CA VAL A 44 -0.81 -7.32 -7.26
C VAL A 44 -0.75 -8.51 -8.21
N ASP A 45 -0.21 -9.62 -7.75
CA ASP A 45 -0.01 -10.83 -8.54
C ASP A 45 -0.51 -12.03 -7.74
N GLY A 46 -1.71 -12.50 -8.05
CA GLY A 46 -2.39 -13.51 -7.23
C GLY A 46 -2.51 -13.04 -5.78
N PRO A 47 -2.02 -13.82 -4.81
CA PRO A 47 -2.06 -13.43 -3.41
C PRO A 47 -0.95 -12.46 -3.00
N ILE A 48 0.00 -12.18 -3.89
CA ILE A 48 1.18 -11.35 -3.57
C ILE A 48 0.88 -9.89 -3.83
N VAL A 49 1.17 -9.05 -2.84
CA VAL A 49 1.07 -7.59 -2.93
C VAL A 49 2.42 -6.98 -2.60
N LYS A 50 2.96 -6.18 -3.53
CA LYS A 50 4.22 -5.47 -3.35
C LYS A 50 4.02 -3.98 -3.55
N VAL A 51 4.72 -3.19 -2.75
CA VAL A 51 4.78 -1.74 -2.91
C VAL A 51 6.23 -1.30 -2.96
N VAL A 52 6.59 -0.63 -4.05
CA VAL A 52 7.90 0.01 -4.22
C VAL A 52 7.71 1.51 -4.18
N LEU A 53 8.34 2.18 -3.23
CA LEU A 53 8.25 3.62 -3.04
C LEU A 53 9.62 4.24 -3.27
N ASN A 54 9.70 5.16 -4.24
CA ASN A 54 10.95 5.86 -4.58
C ASN A 54 12.13 4.90 -4.82
N GLY A 55 11.84 3.76 -5.47
CA GLY A 55 12.84 2.74 -5.80
C GLY A 55 13.11 1.70 -4.72
N THR A 56 12.48 1.80 -3.55
CA THR A 56 12.66 0.85 -2.44
C THR A 56 11.40 0.04 -2.21
N GLU A 57 11.53 -1.28 -2.11
CA GLU A 57 10.40 -2.15 -1.74
C GLU A 57 10.10 -1.97 -0.25
N ILE A 58 8.94 -1.39 0.04
CA ILE A 58 8.50 -1.12 1.42
C ILE A 58 7.48 -2.12 1.93
N LEU A 59 6.85 -2.87 1.02
CA LEU A 59 5.89 -3.92 1.36
C LEU A 59 6.03 -5.09 0.40
N ASN A 60 6.06 -6.28 0.95
CA ASN A 60 5.92 -7.53 0.22
C ASN A 60 5.07 -8.45 1.09
N ALA A 61 3.85 -8.71 0.66
CA ALA A 61 2.88 -9.44 1.46
C ALA A 61 2.27 -10.58 0.67
N ASP A 62 2.03 -11.68 1.35
CA ASP A 62 1.31 -12.83 0.83
C ASP A 62 -0.05 -12.91 1.55
N LEU A 63 -1.12 -12.66 0.82
CA LEU A 63 -2.47 -12.66 1.38
C LEU A 63 -2.90 -14.06 1.88
N ASP A 64 -2.37 -15.12 1.30
CA ASP A 64 -2.67 -16.48 1.77
C ASP A 64 -2.06 -16.73 3.14
N GLU A 65 -0.82 -16.29 3.37
CA GLU A 65 -0.19 -16.39 4.68
C GLU A 65 -0.91 -15.50 5.72
N ILE A 66 -1.30 -14.29 5.33
CA ILE A 66 -2.06 -13.39 6.19
C ILE A 66 -3.42 -14.01 6.54
N ASN A 67 -4.08 -14.62 5.57
CA ASN A 67 -5.38 -15.26 5.78
C ASN A 67 -5.31 -16.43 6.77
N LYS A 68 -4.21 -17.18 6.77
CA LYS A 68 -3.98 -18.23 7.78
C LYS A 68 -3.91 -17.65 9.19
N ALA A 69 -3.22 -16.51 9.35
CA ALA A 69 -3.07 -15.84 10.64
C ALA A 69 -4.33 -15.08 11.07
N LYS A 70 -5.10 -14.56 10.10
CA LYS A 70 -6.29 -13.74 10.34
C LYS A 70 -7.46 -14.22 9.48
N PRO A 71 -7.99 -15.43 9.71
CA PRO A 71 -8.96 -16.06 8.81
C PRO A 71 -10.31 -15.36 8.73
N LYS A 72 -10.60 -14.47 9.68
CA LYS A 72 -11.85 -13.70 9.69
C LYS A 72 -11.77 -12.38 8.91
N HIS A 73 -10.61 -12.00 8.43
CA HIS A 73 -10.44 -10.74 7.71
C HIS A 73 -10.87 -10.90 6.25
N LYS A 74 -12.04 -10.39 5.91
CA LYS A 74 -12.63 -10.54 4.57
C LYS A 74 -11.75 -9.97 3.45
N GLY A 75 -11.05 -8.87 3.69
CA GLY A 75 -10.16 -8.26 2.70
C GLY A 75 -9.00 -9.17 2.29
N ALA A 76 -8.44 -9.93 3.22
CA ALA A 76 -7.35 -10.86 2.94
C ALA A 76 -7.79 -12.05 2.08
N GLN A 77 -9.08 -12.33 2.02
CA GLN A 77 -9.64 -13.44 1.24
C GLN A 77 -9.96 -13.06 -0.20
N ARG A 78 -10.02 -11.76 -0.52
CA ARG A 78 -10.39 -11.30 -1.85
C ARG A 78 -9.24 -11.50 -2.85
N ARG A 79 -9.60 -11.89 -4.06
CA ARG A 79 -8.66 -12.06 -5.20
C ARG A 79 -9.01 -11.17 -6.39
N SER A 80 -10.03 -10.34 -6.24
CA SER A 80 -10.43 -9.34 -7.23
C SER A 80 -10.97 -8.10 -6.54
N GLY A 81 -10.96 -6.99 -7.23
CA GLY A 81 -11.45 -5.73 -6.69
C GLY A 81 -11.16 -4.58 -7.63
N HIS A 82 -11.21 -3.37 -7.09
CA HIS A 82 -11.02 -2.13 -7.83
C HIS A 82 -9.81 -1.36 -7.28
N ILE A 83 -9.22 -0.56 -8.16
CA ILE A 83 -8.19 0.41 -7.77
C ILE A 83 -8.88 1.75 -7.56
N CYS A 84 -8.58 2.39 -6.43
CA CYS A 84 -9.14 3.70 -6.10
C CYS A 84 -8.03 4.66 -5.70
N PHE A 85 -8.20 5.93 -6.06
CA PHE A 85 -7.36 7.02 -5.58
C PHE A 85 -8.16 7.80 -4.55
N CYS A 86 -7.71 7.78 -3.31
CA CYS A 86 -8.47 8.34 -2.20
C CYS A 86 -7.77 9.56 -1.62
N GLY A 87 -8.57 10.53 -1.19
CA GLY A 87 -8.11 11.65 -0.39
C GLY A 87 -8.40 11.42 1.08
N HIS A 88 -7.75 12.19 1.94
CA HIS A 88 -7.92 12.12 3.39
C HIS A 88 -8.10 13.51 4.02
N GLY A 89 -8.81 14.39 3.29
CA GLY A 89 -9.11 15.75 3.75
C GLY A 89 -8.03 16.79 3.44
N ALA A 90 -6.80 16.38 3.13
CA ALA A 90 -5.74 17.28 2.69
C ALA A 90 -5.58 17.21 1.17
N PRO A 91 -5.08 18.28 0.52
CA PRO A 91 -4.81 18.24 -0.93
C PRO A 91 -3.81 17.15 -1.28
N VAL A 92 -4.13 16.38 -2.31
CA VAL A 92 -3.25 15.37 -2.87
C VAL A 92 -3.33 15.43 -4.39
N LYS A 93 -2.22 15.18 -5.07
CA LYS A 93 -2.13 15.20 -6.53
C LYS A 93 -1.58 13.88 -7.03
N PHE A 94 -2.12 13.41 -8.14
CA PHE A 94 -1.66 12.23 -8.86
C PHE A 94 -1.30 12.59 -10.28
N LYS A 95 -0.25 12.01 -10.82
CA LYS A 95 0.15 12.20 -12.23
C LYS A 95 0.86 10.96 -12.77
N ASN A 96 0.96 10.87 -14.09
CA ASN A 96 1.68 9.81 -14.80
C ASN A 96 1.20 8.41 -14.38
N ILE A 97 -0.11 8.25 -14.29
CA ILE A 97 -0.73 6.99 -13.86
C ILE A 97 -0.72 6.01 -15.02
N THR A 98 -0.07 4.86 -14.82
CA THR A 98 -0.03 3.78 -15.81
C THR A 98 -0.44 2.46 -15.15
N ILE A 99 -1.03 1.59 -15.94
CA ILE A 99 -1.41 0.24 -15.50
C ILE A 99 -0.81 -0.76 -16.48
N LEU A 100 -0.12 -1.75 -15.92
CA LEU A 100 0.37 -2.90 -16.67
C LEU A 100 -0.40 -4.14 -16.21
N GLU A 101 -1.10 -4.76 -17.14
CA GLU A 101 -1.78 -6.02 -16.89
C GLU A 101 -0.77 -7.16 -16.95
N LEU A 102 -0.65 -7.93 -15.86
CA LEU A 102 0.26 -9.05 -15.80
C LEU A 102 -0.34 -10.28 -16.48
N PRO A 103 0.48 -11.13 -17.13
CA PRO A 103 -0.01 -12.39 -17.65
C PRO A 103 -0.56 -13.27 -16.53
N GLN A 104 -1.67 -13.95 -16.80
CA GLN A 104 -2.19 -14.91 -15.83
C GLN A 104 -1.25 -16.11 -15.77
N SER A 105 -0.85 -16.48 -14.55
CA SER A 105 -0.15 -17.73 -14.31
C SER A 105 -1.14 -18.87 -14.32
N ASN A 106 -0.88 -19.86 -15.15
CA ASN A 106 -1.69 -21.08 -15.16
C ASN A 106 -1.24 -22.04 -14.07
#